data_e9acf5dfce188bf1ea5d49b898e266bc
#
_entry.id   e9acf5dfce188bf1ea5d49b898e266bc
#
_cell.length_a   1.000
_cell.length_b   1.000
_cell.length_c   1.000
_cell.angle_alpha   90.00
_cell.angle_beta   90.00
_cell.angle_gamma   90.00
#
_symmetry.space_group_name_H-M   'P 1'
#
loop_
_entity.id
_entity.type
_entity.pdbx_description
1 polymer ?
#
loop_
_entity_poly.entity_id
_entity_poly.type
_entity_poly.pdbx_seq_one_letter_code
_entity_poly.pdbx_strand_id
1 'polypeptide(L)'
;NVNVADIMKKRVMDEYIKIVNRSIIDPIVLGYEGGTVDIDLTPYSVTTNNMDSYFKLFSHGLVKVNTELTNKSWKSVNASAYLVGHRVAEMFTSMSGNQFVPNTAATYIEDLLGHYNGVPVVKSHFVEPDTGYAIHKTADGTMAPVCRAIFLPVNDMPEVGNFNNPSQFATGIYSYEGSSLLTSELVQKFKIHRPTGL
;
A
#
# COMPACT_ATOMS: atom_id res chain seq x y z
N ASN A 1 -16.28 17.04 29.66
CA ASN A 1 -14.87 17.43 29.75
C ASN A 1 -14.08 16.58 28.76
N VAL A 2 -13.69 17.21 27.67
CA VAL A 2 -12.78 16.56 26.71
C VAL A 2 -11.38 16.65 27.30
N ASN A 3 -10.77 15.50 27.57
CA ASN A 3 -9.40 15.46 28.05
C ASN A 3 -8.43 15.76 26.92
N VAL A 4 -7.85 16.96 26.93
CA VAL A 4 -6.92 17.42 25.88
C VAL A 4 -5.70 16.51 25.76
N ALA A 5 -5.23 15.89 26.88
CA ALA A 5 -4.12 14.96 26.87
C ALA A 5 -4.44 13.69 26.08
N ASP A 6 -5.67 13.17 26.19
CA ASP A 6 -6.09 11.98 25.41
C ASP A 6 -6.18 12.25 23.92
N ILE A 7 -6.64 13.46 23.55
CA ILE A 7 -6.66 13.89 22.14
C ILE A 7 -5.24 14.00 21.59
N MET A 8 -4.32 14.57 22.35
CA MET A 8 -2.93 14.69 21.94
C MET A 8 -2.27 13.31 21.79
N LYS A 9 -2.47 12.40 22.76
CA LYS A 9 -1.98 11.02 22.68
C LYS A 9 -2.51 10.30 21.43
N LYS A 10 -3.80 10.45 21.13
CA LYS A 10 -4.40 9.87 19.93
C LYS A 10 -3.75 10.41 18.64
N ARG A 11 -3.54 11.72 18.53
CA ARG A 11 -2.85 12.33 17.39
C ARG A 11 -1.42 11.82 17.22
N VAL A 12 -0.66 11.73 18.31
CA VAL A 12 0.70 11.19 18.26
C VAL A 12 0.70 9.73 17.80
N MET A 13 -0.27 8.95 18.26
CA MET A 13 -0.42 7.55 17.84
C MET A 13 -0.77 7.45 16.34
N ASP A 14 -1.67 8.30 15.84
CA ASP A 14 -2.03 8.35 14.42
C ASP A 14 -0.80 8.69 13.54
N GLU A 15 0.02 9.65 13.96
CA GLU A 15 1.27 9.99 13.25
C GLU A 15 2.30 8.84 13.34
N TYR A 16 2.38 8.16 14.47
CA TYR A 16 3.24 6.99 14.61
C TYR A 16 2.81 5.86 13.65
N ILE A 17 1.52 5.58 13.52
CA ILE A 17 1.00 4.58 12.58
C ILE A 17 1.39 4.93 11.14
N LYS A 18 1.33 6.20 10.75
CA LYS A 18 1.78 6.65 9.42
C LYS A 18 3.27 6.39 9.20
N ILE A 19 4.12 6.68 10.20
CA ILE A 19 5.56 6.40 10.13
C ILE A 19 5.82 4.90 9.97
N VAL A 20 5.11 4.07 10.73
CA VAL A 20 5.20 2.61 10.64
C VAL A 20 4.78 2.11 9.25
N ASN A 21 3.65 2.57 8.74
CA ASN A 21 3.18 2.21 7.40
C ASN A 21 4.21 2.60 6.34
N ARG A 22 4.78 3.80 6.45
CA ARG A 22 5.84 4.26 5.57
C ARG A 22 7.08 3.36 5.65
N SER A 23 7.50 2.99 6.85
CA SER A 23 8.68 2.13 7.05
C SER A 23 8.55 0.75 6.39
N ILE A 24 7.32 0.25 6.20
CA ILE A 24 7.04 -1.01 5.49
C ILE A 24 7.00 -0.78 3.97
N ILE A 25 6.47 0.36 3.53
CA ILE A 25 6.29 0.68 2.11
C ILE A 25 7.61 1.12 1.46
N ASP A 26 8.41 1.93 2.14
CA ASP A 26 9.68 2.46 1.63
C ASP A 26 10.64 1.37 1.13
N PRO A 27 10.86 0.24 1.82
CA PRO A 27 11.68 -0.85 1.29
C PRO A 27 11.18 -1.42 -0.03
N ILE A 28 9.85 -1.47 -0.24
CA ILE A 28 9.26 -1.94 -1.48
C ILE A 28 9.49 -0.92 -2.60
N VAL A 29 9.18 0.35 -2.33
CA VAL A 29 9.21 1.42 -3.34
C VAL A 29 10.64 1.80 -3.73
N LEU A 30 11.53 1.93 -2.73
CA LEU A 30 12.90 2.38 -2.92
C LEU A 30 13.89 1.24 -3.15
N GLY A 31 13.64 0.08 -2.57
CA GLY A 31 14.52 -1.09 -2.67
C GLY A 31 14.23 -2.01 -3.86
N TYR A 32 13.17 -1.74 -4.63
CA TYR A 32 12.83 -2.56 -5.78
C TYR A 32 13.70 -2.23 -6.99
N GLU A 33 14.56 -3.17 -7.38
CA GLU A 33 15.47 -3.07 -8.54
C GLU A 33 15.00 -3.88 -9.77
N GLY A 34 13.78 -4.42 -9.73
CA GLY A 34 13.26 -5.26 -10.81
C GLY A 34 12.70 -4.47 -11.99
N GLY A 35 12.42 -5.17 -13.08
CA GLY A 35 11.78 -4.59 -14.28
C GLY A 35 10.34 -4.14 -14.00
N THR A 36 9.87 -3.14 -14.76
CA THR A 36 8.50 -2.64 -14.71
C THR A 36 7.68 -3.26 -15.82
N VAL A 37 6.46 -3.69 -15.52
CA VAL A 37 5.48 -4.12 -16.53
C VAL A 37 4.64 -2.92 -16.92
N ASP A 38 4.74 -2.51 -18.18
CA ASP A 38 3.93 -1.42 -18.71
C ASP A 38 2.56 -1.93 -19.15
N ILE A 39 1.51 -1.29 -18.65
CA ILE A 39 0.12 -1.51 -19.06
C ILE A 39 -0.30 -0.30 -19.87
N ASP A 40 -0.27 -0.46 -21.20
CA ASP A 40 -0.60 0.62 -22.12
C ASP A 40 -2.11 0.66 -22.36
N LEU A 41 -2.75 1.71 -21.87
CA LEU A 41 -4.17 2.00 -22.04
C LEU A 41 -4.41 3.10 -23.08
N THR A 42 -3.35 3.67 -23.69
CA THR A 42 -3.43 4.78 -24.64
C THR A 42 -4.22 4.47 -25.92
N PRO A 43 -4.25 3.21 -26.44
CA PRO A 43 -5.01 2.90 -27.65
C PRO A 43 -6.52 3.10 -27.52
N TYR A 44 -7.03 3.16 -26.28
CA TYR A 44 -8.45 3.31 -26.02
C TYR A 44 -8.76 4.74 -25.62
N SER A 45 -9.26 5.53 -26.56
CA SER A 45 -9.93 6.79 -26.24
C SER A 45 -11.15 6.48 -25.38
N VAL A 46 -11.28 7.14 -24.23
CA VAL A 46 -12.43 6.98 -23.30
C VAL A 46 -13.64 7.67 -23.92
N THR A 47 -14.21 7.04 -24.92
CA THR A 47 -15.58 7.31 -25.32
C THR A 47 -16.49 6.38 -24.53
N THR A 48 -17.66 6.83 -24.17
CA THR A 48 -18.65 6.13 -23.32
C THR A 48 -18.95 4.69 -23.75
N ASN A 49 -18.67 4.33 -24.98
CA ASN A 49 -18.93 3.01 -25.55
C ASN A 49 -17.77 2.00 -25.39
N ASN A 50 -16.59 2.44 -24.89
CA ASN A 50 -15.39 1.59 -24.79
C ASN A 50 -14.91 1.35 -23.35
N MET A 51 -15.68 1.73 -22.33
CA MET A 51 -15.29 1.55 -20.92
C MET A 51 -15.02 0.08 -20.58
N ASP A 52 -15.86 -0.83 -21.01
CA ASP A 52 -15.66 -2.27 -20.76
C ASP A 52 -14.38 -2.81 -21.38
N SER A 53 -14.05 -2.34 -22.59
CA SER A 53 -12.81 -2.73 -23.28
C SER A 53 -11.58 -2.18 -22.57
N TYR A 54 -11.67 -0.96 -22.07
CA TYR A 54 -10.64 -0.31 -21.29
C TYR A 54 -10.33 -1.06 -19.99
N PHE A 55 -11.36 -1.46 -19.24
CA PHE A 55 -11.20 -2.25 -18.02
C PHE A 55 -10.75 -3.70 -18.30
N LYS A 56 -11.19 -4.31 -19.40
CA LYS A 56 -10.67 -5.61 -19.84
C LYS A 56 -9.19 -5.57 -20.15
N LEU A 57 -8.73 -4.51 -20.80
CA LEU A 57 -7.30 -4.31 -21.09
C LEU A 57 -6.49 -4.15 -19.79
N PHE A 58 -6.99 -3.35 -18.84
CA PHE A 58 -6.37 -3.22 -17.53
C PHE A 58 -6.31 -4.56 -16.78
N SER A 59 -7.42 -5.32 -16.75
CA SER A 59 -7.46 -6.66 -16.16
C SER A 59 -6.45 -7.60 -16.83
N HIS A 60 -6.35 -7.57 -18.16
CA HIS A 60 -5.36 -8.36 -18.90
C HIS A 60 -3.92 -7.95 -18.53
N GLY A 61 -3.68 -6.65 -18.37
CA GLY A 61 -2.42 -6.13 -17.86
C GLY A 61 -2.05 -6.69 -16.49
N LEU A 62 -3.01 -6.76 -15.57
CA LEU A 62 -2.79 -7.37 -14.24
C LEU A 62 -2.49 -8.87 -14.31
N VAL A 63 -3.10 -9.60 -15.25
CA VAL A 63 -2.73 -11.00 -15.50
C VAL A 63 -1.28 -11.10 -15.97
N LYS A 64 -0.85 -10.21 -16.87
CA LYS A 64 0.56 -10.14 -17.31
C LYS A 64 1.51 -9.85 -16.14
N VAL A 65 1.14 -8.93 -15.23
CA VAL A 65 1.90 -8.66 -14.01
C VAL A 65 2.07 -9.90 -13.13
N ASN A 66 0.99 -10.68 -12.94
CA ASN A 66 1.05 -11.95 -12.21
C ASN A 66 1.92 -12.99 -12.90
N THR A 67 1.89 -13.06 -14.23
CA THR A 67 2.75 -13.96 -15.02
C THR A 67 4.22 -13.61 -14.83
N GLU A 68 4.57 -12.33 -14.88
CA GLU A 68 5.95 -11.86 -14.64
C GLU A 68 6.39 -12.14 -13.19
N LEU A 69 5.50 -11.98 -12.22
CA LEU A 69 5.77 -12.35 -10.83
C LEU A 69 6.08 -13.85 -10.68
N THR A 70 5.31 -14.70 -11.36
CA THR A 70 5.54 -16.15 -11.43
C THR A 70 6.89 -16.47 -12.08
N ASN A 71 7.20 -15.83 -13.20
CA ASN A 71 8.45 -16.05 -13.93
C ASN A 71 9.67 -15.68 -13.07
N LYS A 72 9.60 -14.55 -12.36
CA LYS A 72 10.69 -14.12 -11.46
C LYS A 72 10.91 -15.06 -10.28
N SER A 73 9.82 -15.48 -9.65
CA SER A 73 9.89 -16.30 -8.43
C SER A 73 10.23 -17.77 -8.69
N TRP A 74 10.23 -18.22 -9.98
CA TRP A 74 10.41 -19.60 -10.39
C TRP A 74 9.42 -20.56 -9.71
N LYS A 75 8.31 -20.03 -9.20
CA LYS A 75 7.23 -20.75 -8.51
C LYS A 75 5.90 -20.24 -9.02
N SER A 76 4.90 -21.10 -9.03
CA SER A 76 3.53 -20.71 -9.36
C SER A 76 2.95 -19.85 -8.23
N VAL A 77 3.19 -18.54 -8.29
CA VAL A 77 2.73 -17.56 -7.31
C VAL A 77 1.82 -16.53 -7.97
N ASN A 78 0.78 -16.13 -7.26
CA ASN A 78 -0.08 -15.02 -7.64
C ASN A 78 0.08 -13.90 -6.61
N ALA A 79 -0.25 -12.67 -7.00
CA ALA A 79 -0.29 -11.57 -6.06
C ALA A 79 -1.23 -11.90 -4.88
N SER A 80 -0.76 -11.69 -3.68
CA SER A 80 -1.53 -11.76 -2.44
C SER A 80 -1.99 -10.38 -1.97
N ALA A 81 -1.42 -9.31 -2.51
CA ALA A 81 -1.84 -7.93 -2.31
C ALA A 81 -1.38 -7.05 -3.46
N TYR A 82 -2.13 -5.97 -3.72
CA TYR A 82 -1.73 -4.88 -4.60
C TYR A 82 -1.53 -3.61 -3.77
N LEU A 83 -0.35 -2.99 -3.90
CA LEU A 83 -0.04 -1.69 -3.34
C LEU A 83 -0.01 -0.68 -4.49
N VAL A 84 -0.89 0.32 -4.47
CA VAL A 84 -1.12 1.15 -5.65
C VAL A 84 -1.12 2.64 -5.34
N GLY A 85 -0.67 3.44 -6.33
CA GLY A 85 -0.81 4.88 -6.32
C GLY A 85 -2.26 5.31 -6.58
N HIS A 86 -2.56 6.57 -6.34
CA HIS A 86 -3.95 7.05 -6.35
C HIS A 86 -4.65 6.92 -7.71
N ARG A 87 -3.95 7.10 -8.84
CA ARG A 87 -4.56 6.97 -10.17
C ARG A 87 -4.83 5.51 -10.55
N VAL A 88 -3.95 4.59 -10.14
CA VAL A 88 -4.21 3.15 -10.29
C VAL A 88 -5.39 2.73 -9.40
N ALA A 89 -5.49 3.31 -8.19
CA ALA A 89 -6.60 3.11 -7.27
C ALA A 89 -7.96 3.49 -7.89
N GLU A 90 -8.02 4.63 -8.59
CA GLU A 90 -9.21 5.05 -9.34
C GLU A 90 -9.63 4.02 -10.39
N MET A 91 -8.66 3.38 -11.08
CA MET A 91 -8.97 2.33 -12.04
C MET A 91 -9.66 1.14 -11.38
N PHE A 92 -9.16 0.68 -10.24
CA PHE A 92 -9.79 -0.42 -9.50
C PHE A 92 -11.20 -0.07 -9.04
N THR A 93 -11.40 1.12 -8.48
CA THR A 93 -12.72 1.56 -7.98
C THR A 93 -13.75 1.77 -9.09
N SER A 94 -13.28 2.06 -10.30
CA SER A 94 -14.15 2.26 -11.48
C SER A 94 -14.50 0.95 -12.19
N MET A 95 -13.91 -0.18 -11.82
CA MET A 95 -14.23 -1.49 -12.41
C MET A 95 -15.63 -1.94 -12.01
N SER A 96 -16.33 -2.64 -12.91
CA SER A 96 -17.65 -3.17 -12.63
C SER A 96 -17.65 -4.19 -11.48
N GLY A 97 -18.72 -4.18 -10.67
CA GLY A 97 -18.83 -4.79 -9.36
C GLY A 97 -18.56 -6.29 -9.19
N ASN A 98 -18.36 -7.04 -10.28
CA ASN A 98 -18.05 -8.48 -10.18
C ASN A 98 -16.54 -8.76 -10.03
N GLN A 99 -15.68 -7.83 -10.41
CA GLN A 99 -14.23 -8.01 -10.34
C GLN A 99 -13.61 -7.27 -9.14
N PHE A 100 -14.18 -6.13 -8.79
CA PHE A 100 -13.74 -5.35 -7.64
C PHE A 100 -14.88 -5.19 -6.63
N VAL A 101 -14.62 -5.63 -5.40
CA VAL A 101 -15.53 -5.47 -4.27
C VAL A 101 -14.98 -4.37 -3.38
N PRO A 102 -15.62 -3.19 -3.35
CA PRO A 102 -15.15 -2.09 -2.50
C PRO A 102 -15.27 -2.44 -1.02
N ASN A 103 -14.36 -1.94 -0.24
CA ASN A 103 -14.43 -2.05 1.21
C ASN A 103 -15.46 -1.06 1.75
N THR A 104 -16.63 -1.56 2.17
CA THR A 104 -17.71 -0.74 2.74
C THR A 104 -17.65 -0.64 4.26
N ALA A 105 -16.81 -1.47 4.90
CA ALA A 105 -16.63 -1.39 6.33
C ALA A 105 -15.74 -0.18 6.67
N ALA A 106 -16.17 0.62 7.64
CA ALA A 106 -15.34 1.61 8.31
C ALA A 106 -14.27 0.88 9.15
N THR A 107 -13.40 0.14 8.48
CA THR A 107 -12.30 -0.58 9.10
C THR A 107 -11.14 0.37 9.32
N TYR A 108 -10.39 0.17 10.39
CA TYR A 108 -9.22 0.96 10.79
C TYR A 108 -8.08 1.00 9.75
N ILE A 109 -8.22 0.31 8.63
CA ILE A 109 -7.27 0.35 7.50
C ILE A 109 -7.81 1.38 6.50
N GLU A 110 -7.51 2.64 6.75
CA GLU A 110 -7.95 3.77 5.92
C GLU A 110 -7.56 3.65 4.44
N ASP A 111 -6.50 2.89 4.15
CA ASP A 111 -5.92 2.76 2.81
C ASP A 111 -6.40 1.51 2.05
N LEU A 112 -7.19 0.63 2.67
CA LEU A 112 -7.75 -0.55 2.02
C LEU A 112 -8.96 -0.15 1.16
N LEU A 113 -8.78 -0.13 -0.16
CA LEU A 113 -9.85 0.20 -1.10
C LEU A 113 -10.91 -0.89 -1.22
N GLY A 114 -10.48 -2.13 -1.20
CA GLY A 114 -11.33 -3.30 -1.43
C GLY A 114 -10.53 -4.50 -1.91
N HIS A 115 -11.22 -5.40 -2.60
CA HIS A 115 -10.63 -6.64 -3.09
C HIS A 115 -10.85 -6.79 -4.59
N TYR A 116 -9.80 -7.03 -5.34
CA TYR A 116 -9.84 -7.38 -6.74
C TYR A 116 -9.66 -8.90 -6.89
N ASN A 117 -10.70 -9.59 -7.35
CA ASN A 117 -10.74 -11.07 -7.43
C ASN A 117 -10.30 -11.75 -6.12
N GLY A 118 -10.69 -11.19 -4.96
CA GLY A 118 -10.32 -11.69 -3.64
C GLY A 118 -8.95 -11.21 -3.12
N VAL A 119 -8.17 -10.51 -3.92
CA VAL A 119 -6.86 -9.95 -3.53
C VAL A 119 -7.05 -8.52 -3.01
N PRO A 120 -6.59 -8.19 -1.81
CA PRO A 120 -6.69 -6.84 -1.26
C PRO A 120 -5.90 -5.82 -2.08
N VAL A 121 -6.52 -4.66 -2.28
CA VAL A 121 -5.93 -3.50 -2.96
C VAL A 121 -5.78 -2.37 -1.95
N VAL A 122 -4.54 -1.98 -1.70
CA VAL A 122 -4.17 -0.94 -0.73
C VAL A 122 -3.67 0.28 -1.49
N LYS A 123 -4.27 1.42 -1.22
CA LYS A 123 -3.83 2.71 -1.77
C LYS A 123 -2.75 3.31 -0.88
N SER A 124 -1.71 3.87 -1.48
CA SER A 124 -0.69 4.60 -0.72
C SER A 124 -0.27 5.88 -1.42
N HIS A 125 -0.13 6.94 -0.65
CA HIS A 125 0.41 8.23 -1.10
C HIS A 125 1.93 8.19 -1.32
N PHE A 126 2.61 7.16 -0.82
CA PHE A 126 4.06 6.97 -1.00
C PHE A 126 4.41 6.30 -2.32
N VAL A 127 3.41 5.81 -3.05
CA VAL A 127 3.56 5.21 -4.38
C VAL A 127 3.25 6.26 -5.44
N GLU A 128 4.03 6.29 -6.52
CA GLU A 128 3.78 7.16 -7.67
C GLU A 128 2.35 6.95 -8.20
N PRO A 129 1.67 8.04 -8.66
CA PRO A 129 0.26 7.99 -9.03
C PRO A 129 -0.13 6.89 -10.01
N ASP A 130 0.66 6.71 -11.07
CA ASP A 130 0.39 5.76 -12.16
C ASP A 130 1.09 4.41 -11.97
N THR A 131 1.63 4.16 -10.77
CA THR A 131 2.42 2.98 -10.46
C THR A 131 1.69 2.10 -9.44
N GLY A 132 1.92 0.79 -9.54
CA GLY A 132 1.49 -0.19 -8.57
C GLY A 132 2.52 -1.31 -8.41
N TYR A 133 2.39 -2.04 -7.32
CA TYR A 133 3.20 -3.19 -6.98
C TYR A 133 2.28 -4.38 -6.68
N ALA A 134 2.49 -5.47 -7.38
CA ALA A 134 1.91 -6.77 -7.05
C ALA A 134 2.87 -7.48 -6.10
N ILE A 135 2.38 -7.89 -4.96
CA ILE A 135 3.18 -8.43 -3.86
C ILE A 135 2.70 -9.84 -3.57
N HIS A 136 3.60 -10.79 -3.50
CA HIS A 136 3.31 -12.15 -3.04
C HIS A 136 3.83 -12.38 -1.62
N LYS A 137 3.00 -13.02 -0.81
CA LYS A 137 3.35 -13.50 0.54
C LYS A 137 2.63 -14.81 0.79
N THR A 138 3.33 -15.82 1.27
CA THR A 138 2.70 -17.05 1.73
C THR A 138 1.96 -16.85 3.05
N ALA A 139 0.93 -17.65 3.27
CA ALA A 139 0.10 -17.57 4.48
C ALA A 139 0.90 -17.80 5.77
N ASP A 140 1.89 -18.67 5.73
CA ASP A 140 2.78 -18.98 6.84
C ASP A 140 3.94 -17.97 7.02
N GLY A 141 4.07 -17.01 6.10
CA GLY A 141 5.13 -16.00 6.14
C GLY A 141 6.53 -16.50 5.79
N THR A 142 6.70 -17.76 5.39
CA THR A 142 8.02 -18.31 4.99
C THR A 142 8.56 -17.64 3.73
N MET A 143 7.66 -17.13 2.88
CA MET A 143 8.01 -16.30 1.74
C MET A 143 7.32 -14.95 1.89
N ALA A 144 8.07 -13.94 2.28
CA ALA A 144 7.59 -12.57 2.39
C ALA A 144 8.62 -11.61 1.76
N PRO A 145 8.20 -10.61 0.98
CA PRO A 145 9.13 -9.68 0.36
C PRO A 145 9.77 -8.72 1.37
N VAL A 146 9.06 -8.37 2.44
CA VAL A 146 9.52 -7.42 3.47
C VAL A 146 9.48 -8.08 4.83
N CYS A 147 10.54 -7.86 5.60
CA CYS A 147 10.58 -8.18 7.02
C CYS A 147 10.61 -6.89 7.84
N ARG A 148 9.84 -6.86 8.91
CA ARG A 148 9.91 -5.84 9.95
C ARG A 148 10.39 -6.47 11.25
N ALA A 149 11.49 -5.95 11.80
CA ALA A 149 12.00 -6.35 13.09
C ALA A 149 11.67 -5.27 14.13
N ILE A 150 11.07 -5.66 15.22
CA ILE A 150 10.74 -4.77 16.34
C ILE A 150 11.66 -5.17 17.50
N PHE A 151 12.64 -4.31 17.82
CA PHE A 151 13.55 -4.52 18.95
C PHE A 151 12.96 -3.99 20.23
N LEU A 152 12.30 -2.83 20.15
CA LEU A 152 11.60 -2.23 21.25
C LEU A 152 10.19 -1.88 20.80
N PRO A 153 9.15 -2.48 21.42
CA PRO A 153 7.78 -2.13 21.10
C PRO A 153 7.49 -0.66 21.46
N VAL A 154 6.34 -0.19 21.02
CA VAL A 154 5.86 1.16 21.37
C VAL A 154 5.73 1.28 22.88
N ASN A 155 6.43 2.26 23.45
CA ASN A 155 6.34 2.59 24.85
C ASN A 155 6.05 4.08 25.03
N ASP A 156 5.20 4.39 25.98
CA ASP A 156 4.96 5.76 26.42
C ASP A 156 6.12 6.23 27.29
N MET A 157 6.61 7.42 27.02
CA MET A 157 7.50 8.09 27.96
C MET A 157 6.69 8.61 29.14
N PRO A 158 7.22 8.51 30.37
CA PRO A 158 6.58 9.14 31.51
C PRO A 158 6.49 10.65 31.26
N GLU A 159 5.42 11.25 31.78
CA GLU A 159 5.25 12.70 31.73
C GLU A 159 6.40 13.39 32.46
N VAL A 160 7.14 14.24 31.76
CA VAL A 160 8.20 15.03 32.34
C VAL A 160 7.73 16.48 32.45
N GLY A 161 7.66 16.98 33.66
CA GLY A 161 7.33 18.39 33.91
C GLY A 161 8.45 19.31 33.41
N ASN A 162 8.09 20.42 32.80
CA ASN A 162 9.05 21.46 32.43
C ASN A 162 9.52 22.19 33.70
N PHE A 163 10.82 22.16 33.97
CA PHE A 163 11.41 22.79 35.17
C PHE A 163 11.16 24.33 35.24
N ASN A 164 11.05 24.96 34.04
CA ASN A 164 10.82 26.41 33.94
C ASN A 164 9.32 26.77 33.90
N ASN A 165 8.45 25.82 33.65
CA ASN A 165 7.01 26.03 33.63
C ASN A 165 6.26 24.76 34.12
N PRO A 166 5.92 24.71 35.42
CA PRO A 166 5.32 23.53 36.01
C PRO A 166 3.91 23.17 35.47
N SER A 167 3.31 24.06 34.67
CA SER A 167 2.04 23.78 33.96
C SER A 167 2.25 23.09 32.60
N GLN A 168 3.49 22.94 32.16
CA GLN A 168 3.81 22.27 30.89
C GLN A 168 4.38 20.88 31.13
N PHE A 169 3.74 19.89 30.58
CA PHE A 169 4.19 18.50 30.59
C PHE A 169 4.58 18.08 29.19
N ALA A 170 5.67 17.38 29.06
CA ALA A 170 6.09 16.72 27.83
C ALA A 170 5.88 15.21 27.99
N THR A 171 5.23 14.59 27.03
CA THR A 171 5.15 13.12 26.89
C THR A 171 5.57 12.76 25.50
N GLY A 172 6.09 11.56 25.33
CA GLY A 172 6.52 11.06 24.03
C GLY A 172 6.22 9.59 23.88
N ILE A 173 6.23 9.15 22.64
CA ILE A 173 6.14 7.74 22.28
C ILE A 173 7.45 7.39 21.58
N TYR A 174 8.03 6.26 21.94
CA TYR A 174 9.22 5.75 21.28
C TYR A 174 9.09 4.27 20.95
N SER A 175 9.70 3.88 19.85
CA SER A 175 9.91 2.49 19.46
C SER A 175 11.25 2.36 18.78
N TYR A 176 11.79 1.16 18.74
CA TYR A 176 12.99 0.84 17.97
C TYR A 176 12.69 -0.33 17.05
N GLU A 177 12.62 -0.04 15.76
CA GLU A 177 12.24 -1.00 14.74
C GLU A 177 13.02 -0.75 13.45
N GLY A 178 13.10 -1.79 12.63
CA GLY A 178 13.67 -1.68 11.29
C GLY A 178 12.88 -2.53 10.32
N SER A 179 12.86 -2.11 9.07
CA SER A 179 12.27 -2.87 7.97
C SER A 179 13.24 -2.96 6.80
N SER A 180 13.20 -4.09 6.10
CA SER A 180 14.06 -4.32 4.94
C SER A 180 13.34 -5.17 3.90
N LEU A 181 13.64 -4.91 2.63
CA LEU A 181 13.26 -5.78 1.53
C LEU A 181 14.15 -7.03 1.60
N LEU A 182 13.54 -8.20 1.76
CA LEU A 182 14.24 -9.49 1.82
C LEU A 182 14.49 -10.05 0.42
N THR A 183 13.47 -9.97 -0.45
CA THR A 183 13.56 -10.45 -1.83
C THR A 183 12.69 -9.63 -2.75
N SER A 184 13.29 -9.13 -3.83
CA SER A 184 12.60 -8.41 -4.89
C SER A 184 11.84 -9.34 -5.85
N GLU A 185 12.12 -10.65 -5.81
CA GLU A 185 11.49 -11.64 -6.68
C GLU A 185 9.99 -11.82 -6.40
N LEU A 186 9.56 -11.53 -5.16
CA LEU A 186 8.17 -11.60 -4.72
C LEU A 186 7.41 -10.30 -4.91
N VAL A 187 8.02 -9.33 -5.57
CA VAL A 187 7.42 -8.04 -5.89
C VAL A 187 7.53 -7.78 -7.38
N GLN A 188 6.43 -7.36 -8.01
CA GLN A 188 6.44 -6.93 -9.41
C GLN A 188 5.85 -5.53 -9.51
N LYS A 189 6.67 -4.59 -9.98
CA LYS A 189 6.26 -3.23 -10.30
C LYS A 189 5.52 -3.21 -11.63
N PHE A 190 4.45 -2.44 -11.70
CA PHE A 190 3.75 -2.14 -12.95
C PHE A 190 3.41 -0.67 -13.04
N LYS A 191 3.30 -0.16 -14.25
CA LYS A 191 2.96 1.23 -14.54
C LYS A 191 1.86 1.27 -15.57
N ILE A 192 0.88 2.15 -15.36
CA ILE A 192 -0.18 2.39 -16.32
C ILE A 192 0.14 3.62 -17.18
N HIS A 193 -0.07 3.51 -18.49
CA HIS A 193 0.00 4.61 -19.43
C HIS A 193 -1.43 4.94 -19.86
N ARG A 194 -1.90 6.14 -19.51
CA ARG A 194 -3.24 6.62 -19.84
C ARG A 194 -3.22 7.49 -21.08
N PRO A 195 -4.33 7.57 -21.84
CA PRO A 195 -4.46 8.58 -22.88
C PRO A 195 -4.35 9.99 -22.28
N THR A 196 -3.65 10.88 -22.96
CA THR A 196 -3.51 12.29 -22.59
C THR A 196 -4.87 12.98 -22.70
N GLY A 197 -5.40 13.49 -21.59
CA GLY A 197 -6.67 14.25 -21.58
C GLY A 197 -7.75 13.72 -20.61
N LEU A 198 -7.39 12.82 -19.74
CA LEU A 198 -8.24 12.36 -18.62
C LEU A 198 -7.65 12.78 -17.28
#